data_529498f0fcb59d45e29451ac41003721
#
_entry.id   529498f0fcb59d45e29451ac41003721
#
_cell.length_a   1.000
_cell.length_b   1.000
_cell.length_c   1.000
_cell.angle_alpha   90.00
_cell.angle_beta   90.00
_cell.angle_gamma   90.00
#
_symmetry.space_group_name_H-M   'P 1'
#
loop_
_entity.id
_entity.type
_entity.pdbx_description
1 polymer ?
#
loop_
_entity_poly.entity_id
_entity_poly.type
_entity_poly.pdbx_seq_one_letter_code
_entity_poly.pdbx_strand_id
1 'polypeptide(L)' 'MQISYKKLWKLLIDRDMLKKDLAEQAEISSTSIAKLAKNENVNTEILRKICTALQCDISDIMEMVDEKRN' A
#
# COMPACT_ATOMS: atom_id res chain seq x y z
N MET A 1 -13.75 11.25 -5.62
CA MET A 1 -12.36 10.91 -5.26
C MET A 1 -12.19 9.43 -5.06
N GLN A 2 -10.99 8.95 -5.31
CA GLN A 2 -10.70 7.54 -5.12
C GLN A 2 -9.39 7.38 -4.36
N ILE A 3 -9.20 6.21 -3.77
CA ILE A 3 -7.98 5.89 -3.04
C ILE A 3 -6.90 5.47 -4.02
N SER A 4 -5.68 5.92 -3.79
CA SER A 4 -4.52 5.49 -4.57
C SER A 4 -3.42 5.03 -3.62
N TYR A 5 -2.81 3.89 -3.92
CA TYR A 5 -1.67 3.36 -3.17
C TYR A 5 -0.36 3.54 -3.94
N LYS A 6 -0.35 4.44 -4.90
CA LYS A 6 0.83 4.68 -5.72
C LYS A 6 2.06 5.02 -4.89
N LYS A 7 1.84 5.77 -3.81
CA LYS A 7 2.94 6.11 -2.90
C LYS A 7 3.59 4.88 -2.28
N LEU A 8 2.77 3.86 -1.98
CA LEU A 8 3.29 2.61 -1.42
C LEU A 8 4.27 1.95 -2.39
N TRP A 9 3.90 1.89 -3.66
CA TRP A 9 4.76 1.25 -4.67
C TRP A 9 6.05 2.02 -4.85
N LYS A 10 5.98 3.34 -4.84
CA LYS A 10 7.19 4.17 -4.92
C LYS A 10 8.09 3.95 -3.71
N LEU A 11 7.50 3.83 -2.52
CA LEU A 11 8.27 3.59 -1.31
C LEU A 11 8.99 2.24 -1.38
N LEU A 12 8.32 1.21 -1.90
CA LEU A 12 8.95 -0.09 -2.07
C LEU A 12 10.13 -0.01 -3.03
N ILE A 13 9.97 0.72 -4.13
CA ILE A 13 11.06 0.90 -5.10
C ILE A 13 12.24 1.58 -4.42
N ASP A 14 11.98 2.62 -3.63
CA ASP A 14 13.04 3.34 -2.92
C ASP A 14 13.78 2.45 -1.93
N ARG A 15 13.12 1.42 -1.43
CA ARG A 15 13.72 0.52 -0.44
C ARG A 15 14.18 -0.81 -1.06
N ASP A 16 14.16 -0.90 -2.38
CA ASP A 16 14.55 -2.12 -3.10
C ASP A 16 13.75 -3.33 -2.63
N MET A 17 12.44 -3.15 -2.38
CA MET A 17 11.56 -4.21 -1.92
C MET A 17 10.60 -4.63 -3.03
N LEU A 18 10.37 -5.94 -3.12
CA LEU A 18 9.35 -6.49 -4.00
C LEU A 18 8.03 -6.58 -3.24
N LYS A 19 6.92 -6.71 -3.98
CA LYS A 19 5.60 -6.87 -3.36
C LYS A 19 5.55 -8.08 -2.46
N LYS A 20 6.22 -9.16 -2.85
CA LYS A 20 6.25 -10.37 -2.01
C LYS A 20 7.02 -10.13 -0.71
N ASP A 21 8.04 -9.29 -0.75
CA ASP A 21 8.78 -8.95 0.47
C ASP A 21 7.88 -8.19 1.44
N LEU A 22 7.08 -7.28 0.91
CA LEU A 22 6.11 -6.55 1.72
C LEU A 22 5.10 -7.50 2.35
N ALA A 23 4.57 -8.44 1.56
CA ALA A 23 3.59 -9.40 2.06
C ALA A 23 4.16 -10.22 3.22
N GLU A 24 5.42 -10.63 3.11
CA GLU A 24 6.07 -11.40 4.15
C GLU A 24 6.33 -10.55 5.40
N GLN A 25 6.87 -9.36 5.22
CA GLN A 25 7.21 -8.50 6.35
C GLN A 25 5.98 -7.97 7.09
N ALA A 26 4.94 -7.64 6.35
CA ALA A 26 3.70 -7.13 6.94
C ALA A 26 2.76 -8.26 7.37
N GLU A 27 3.07 -9.49 7.00
CA GLU A 27 2.25 -10.66 7.30
C GLU A 27 0.83 -10.49 6.74
N ILE A 28 0.75 -10.09 5.48
CA ILE A 28 -0.53 -9.96 4.78
C ILE A 28 -0.55 -10.91 3.58
N SER A 29 -1.75 -11.24 3.14
CA SER A 29 -1.94 -12.23 2.09
C SER A 29 -1.67 -11.63 0.69
N SER A 30 -1.44 -12.52 -0.28
CA SER A 30 -1.30 -12.10 -1.66
C SER A 30 -2.59 -11.48 -2.18
N THR A 31 -3.74 -11.90 -1.63
CA THR A 31 -5.04 -11.29 -1.97
C THR A 31 -5.06 -9.82 -1.58
N SER A 32 -4.53 -9.49 -0.40
CA SER A 32 -4.45 -8.10 0.05
C SER A 32 -3.53 -7.29 -0.86
N ILE A 33 -2.39 -7.85 -1.26
CA ILE A 33 -1.48 -7.19 -2.21
C ILE A 33 -2.19 -6.92 -3.53
N ALA A 34 -2.97 -7.89 -4.03
CA ALA A 34 -3.69 -7.71 -5.29
C ALA A 34 -4.72 -6.58 -5.18
N LYS A 35 -5.41 -6.47 -4.05
CA LYS A 35 -6.36 -5.39 -3.83
C LYS A 35 -5.66 -4.03 -3.82
N LEU A 36 -4.52 -3.96 -3.15
CA LEU A 36 -3.73 -2.73 -3.13
C LEU A 36 -3.28 -2.33 -4.54
N ALA A 37 -2.88 -3.31 -5.35
CA ALA A 37 -2.44 -3.04 -6.72
C ALA A 37 -3.57 -2.50 -7.59
N LYS A 38 -4.82 -2.81 -7.25
CA LYS A 38 -5.99 -2.33 -7.99
C LYS A 38 -6.62 -1.11 -7.34
N ASN A 39 -6.00 -0.55 -6.33
CA ASN A 39 -6.54 0.58 -5.56
C ASN A 39 -7.90 0.28 -4.95
N GLU A 40 -8.11 -0.98 -4.55
CA GLU A 40 -9.36 -1.38 -3.90
C GLU A 40 -9.29 -1.13 -2.41
N ASN A 41 -10.45 -1.15 -1.77
CA ASN A 41 -10.52 -0.96 -0.32
C ASN A 41 -9.89 -2.15 0.39
N VAL A 42 -9.09 -1.84 1.41
CA VAL A 42 -8.61 -2.84 2.36
C VAL A 42 -8.95 -2.32 3.75
N ASN A 43 -9.00 -3.22 4.73
CA ASN A 43 -9.33 -2.76 6.07
C ASN A 43 -8.11 -2.07 6.72
N THR A 44 -8.39 -1.33 7.80
CA THR A 44 -7.32 -0.57 8.47
C THR A 44 -6.27 -1.47 9.10
N GLU A 45 -6.63 -2.71 9.40
CA GLU A 45 -5.66 -3.66 9.96
C GLU A 45 -4.53 -3.93 8.95
N ILE A 46 -4.90 -4.08 7.66
CA ILE A 46 -3.91 -4.26 6.60
C ILE A 46 -2.99 -3.04 6.53
N LEU A 47 -3.59 -1.85 6.59
CA LEU A 47 -2.81 -0.60 6.53
C LEU A 47 -1.89 -0.48 7.74
N ARG A 48 -2.37 -0.85 8.93
CA ARG A 48 -1.58 -0.83 10.14
C ARG A 48 -0.36 -1.75 10.04
N LYS A 49 -0.58 -2.95 9.50
CA LYS A 49 0.51 -3.92 9.33
C LYS A 49 1.57 -3.42 8.37
N ILE A 50 1.14 -2.78 7.27
CA ILE A 50 2.07 -2.22 6.29
C ILE A 50 2.87 -1.09 6.92
N CYS A 51 2.21 -0.17 7.60
CA CYS A 51 2.89 0.96 8.23
C CYS A 51 3.87 0.49 9.30
N THR A 52 3.49 -0.54 10.06
CA THR A 52 4.37 -1.11 11.07
C THR A 52 5.61 -1.73 10.43
N ALA A 53 5.42 -2.51 9.36
CA ALA A 53 6.52 -3.18 8.67
C ALA A 53 7.49 -2.18 8.04
N LEU A 54 6.96 -1.11 7.47
CA LEU A 54 7.77 -0.10 6.78
C LEU A 54 8.16 1.07 7.67
N GLN A 55 7.66 1.10 8.90
CA GLN A 55 7.92 2.17 9.86
C GLN A 55 7.60 3.53 9.25
N CYS A 56 6.37 3.67 8.77
CA CYS A 56 5.91 4.89 8.14
C CYS A 56 4.46 5.20 8.54
N ASP A 57 3.97 6.34 8.10
CA ASP A 57 2.59 6.74 8.38
C ASP A 57 1.71 6.39 7.18
N ILE A 58 0.40 6.41 7.40
CA ILE A 58 -0.58 6.14 6.34
C ILE A 58 -0.40 7.09 5.16
N SER A 59 -0.08 8.35 5.44
CA SER A 59 0.12 9.35 4.38
C SER A 59 1.32 9.04 3.47
N ASP A 60 2.20 8.15 3.93
CA ASP A 60 3.35 7.73 3.12
C ASP A 60 3.00 6.63 2.13
N ILE A 61 1.85 5.98 2.29
CA ILE A 61 1.49 4.83 1.47
C ILE A 61 0.19 5.00 0.69
N MET A 62 -0.64 5.98 1.03
CA MET A 62 -1.91 6.16 0.33
C MET A 62 -2.30 7.62 0.29
N GLU A 63 -3.21 7.94 -0.61
CA GLU A 63 -3.76 9.29 -0.74
C GLU A 63 -5.10 9.22 -1.47
N MET A 64 -5.85 10.28 -1.35
CA MET A 64 -7.08 10.44 -2.13
C MET A 64 -6.73 11.21 -3.40
N VAL A 65 -7.21 10.73 -4.54
CA VAL A 65 -6.98 11.39 -5.81
C VAL A 65 -8.31 11.70 -6.49
N ASP A 66 -8.31 12.76 -7.28
CA ASP A 66 -9.48 13.14 -8.06
C ASP A 66 -9.53 12.27 -9.31
N GLU A 67 -10.65 11.56 -9.49
CA GLU A 67 -10.83 10.67 -10.64
C GLU A 67 -10.70 11.37 -11.97
N LYS A 68 -10.98 12.65 -12.01
CA LYS A 68 -10.95 13.43 -13.26
C LYS A 68 -9.56 13.83 -13.68
N ARG A 69 -8.56 13.52 -12.90
CA ARG A 69 -7.18 13.97 -13.14
C ARG A 69 -6.28 12.92 -13.76
N ASN A 70 -6.82 12.00 -14.42
CA ASN A 70 -6.03 10.93 -15.05
C ASN A 70 -4.94 11.43 -15.94
#